data_89d87766ac98d728885159ddc8f458aa
#
_entry.id   89d87766ac98d728885159ddc8f458aa
#
_cell.length_a   1.000
_cell.length_b   1.000
_cell.length_c   1.000
_cell.angle_alpha   90.00
_cell.angle_beta   90.00
_cell.angle_gamma   90.00
#
_symmetry.space_group_name_H-M   'P 1'
#
loop_
_entity.id
_entity.type
_entity.pdbx_description
1 polymer ?
#
loop_
_entity_poly.entity_id
_entity_poly.type
_entity_poly.pdbx_seq_one_letter_code
_entity_poly.pdbx_strand_id
1 'polypeptide(L)'
;MRLRKLNPLLLGMFSLVLIMLSSPASAQFTMDDAKVIAAYPLTMEKMEKKYEVTIEIARLAGSDPDFARQIDSGAGQTTLDGQIKAFNAVPKAVSIVQAHGLSVRDYSLITMAINTAMLPQVPEALRSAKSKQVEDPVQAAASPEHVQFVQTHREEIRKWMTAALAARKEGQRSRK
;
A
#
# COMPACT_ATOMS: atom_id res chain seq x y z
N MET A 1 37.39 -1.33 13.27
CA MET A 1 36.14 -1.81 12.64
C MET A 1 35.06 -0.75 12.85
N ARG A 2 34.69 0.06 11.83
CA ARG A 2 33.72 1.16 11.98
C ARG A 2 32.32 0.61 11.65
N LEU A 3 31.48 0.52 12.66
CA LEU A 3 30.04 0.25 12.49
C LEU A 3 29.42 1.39 11.66
N ARG A 4 29.02 1.09 10.41
CA ARG A 4 28.22 1.99 9.58
C ARG A 4 26.88 2.20 10.28
N LYS A 5 26.60 3.45 10.65
CA LYS A 5 25.31 3.86 11.20
C LYS A 5 24.22 3.51 10.18
N LEU A 6 23.43 2.50 10.48
CA LEU A 6 22.23 2.17 9.71
C LEU A 6 21.28 3.37 9.76
N ASN A 7 20.86 3.81 8.59
CA ASN A 7 20.04 5.01 8.40
C ASN A 7 18.64 4.75 8.99
N PRO A 8 18.18 5.47 10.03
CA PRO A 8 16.89 5.21 10.70
C PRO A 8 15.68 5.37 9.78
N LEU A 9 15.85 6.00 8.60
CA LEU A 9 14.83 6.13 7.56
C LEU A 9 14.46 4.80 6.87
N LEU A 10 15.39 3.85 6.80
CA LEU A 10 15.13 2.51 6.26
C LEU A 10 14.34 1.63 7.24
N LEU A 11 14.50 1.83 8.55
CA LEU A 11 13.76 1.08 9.57
C LEU A 11 12.26 1.45 9.60
N GLY A 12 11.91 2.72 9.32
CA GLY A 12 10.52 3.18 9.31
C GLY A 12 9.67 2.63 8.16
N MET A 13 10.29 2.37 6.99
CA MET A 13 9.58 1.77 5.84
C MET A 13 9.37 0.27 6.02
N PHE A 14 10.28 -0.43 6.74
CA PHE A 14 10.15 -1.85 7.03
C PHE A 14 9.05 -2.15 8.06
N SER A 15 8.76 -1.22 8.99
CA SER A 15 7.68 -1.40 9.98
C SER A 15 6.29 -1.47 9.34
N LEU A 16 6.03 -0.77 8.23
CA LEU A 16 4.71 -0.81 7.59
C LEU A 16 4.42 -2.16 6.91
N VAL A 17 5.45 -2.84 6.45
CA VAL A 17 5.33 -4.18 5.81
C VAL A 17 5.29 -5.30 6.86
N LEU A 18 5.95 -5.11 8.02
CA LEU A 18 6.05 -6.16 9.06
C LEU A 18 4.80 -6.27 9.95
N ILE A 19 3.99 -5.21 10.05
CA ILE A 19 2.74 -5.22 10.85
C ILE A 19 1.68 -6.14 10.23
N MET A 20 1.80 -6.49 8.95
CA MET A 20 0.89 -7.43 8.26
C MET A 20 0.99 -8.88 8.75
N LEU A 21 1.99 -9.24 9.59
CA LEU A 21 2.31 -10.63 9.90
C LEU A 21 1.91 -11.09 11.31
N SER A 22 1.30 -10.27 12.16
CA SER A 22 1.15 -10.61 13.59
C SER A 22 -0.20 -10.32 14.25
N SER A 23 -1.32 -10.21 13.52
CA SER A 23 -2.63 -10.09 14.14
C SER A 23 -3.41 -11.41 14.07
N PRO A 24 -3.73 -12.06 15.22
CA PRO A 24 -4.65 -13.17 15.23
C PRO A 24 -6.08 -12.64 15.07
N ALA A 25 -6.76 -13.07 14.05
CA ALA A 25 -8.16 -12.78 13.68
C ALA A 25 -8.41 -11.66 12.63
N SER A 26 -7.42 -11.17 11.91
CA SER A 26 -7.69 -10.44 10.67
C SER A 26 -8.15 -11.43 9.60
N ALA A 27 -9.24 -11.12 8.91
CA ALA A 27 -9.70 -11.90 7.77
C ALA A 27 -8.51 -12.14 6.83
N GLN A 28 -8.21 -13.42 6.58
CA GLN A 28 -7.05 -13.78 5.76
C GLN A 28 -7.34 -13.40 4.32
N PHE A 29 -6.34 -12.90 3.63
CA PHE A 29 -6.36 -12.69 2.19
C PHE A 29 -6.80 -13.99 1.48
N THR A 30 -7.86 -13.92 0.67
CA THR A 30 -8.48 -15.12 0.09
C THR A 30 -7.98 -15.39 -1.33
N MET A 31 -8.14 -16.63 -1.80
CA MET A 31 -7.85 -16.97 -3.21
C MET A 31 -8.77 -16.24 -4.19
N ASP A 32 -9.97 -15.86 -3.77
CA ASP A 32 -10.88 -15.07 -4.61
C ASP A 32 -10.41 -13.61 -4.70
N ASP A 33 -9.94 -13.01 -3.60
CA ASP A 33 -9.24 -11.72 -3.65
C ASP A 33 -8.04 -11.79 -4.60
N ALA A 34 -7.23 -12.84 -4.49
CA ALA A 34 -6.06 -13.05 -5.32
C ALA A 34 -6.40 -13.05 -6.82
N LYS A 35 -7.43 -13.78 -7.23
CA LYS A 35 -7.89 -13.83 -8.63
C LYS A 35 -8.36 -12.48 -9.14
N VAL A 36 -9.15 -11.76 -8.32
CA VAL A 36 -9.67 -10.44 -8.70
C VAL A 36 -8.53 -9.42 -8.85
N ILE A 37 -7.55 -9.47 -7.95
CA ILE A 37 -6.40 -8.57 -8.00
C ILE A 37 -5.51 -8.92 -9.19
N ALA A 38 -5.17 -10.20 -9.39
CA ALA A 38 -4.33 -10.63 -10.51
C ALA A 38 -4.93 -10.29 -11.88
N ALA A 39 -6.25 -10.33 -12.00
CA ALA A 39 -6.96 -9.98 -13.24
C ALA A 39 -7.15 -8.46 -13.46
N TYR A 40 -6.82 -7.62 -12.46
CA TYR A 40 -7.05 -6.17 -12.57
C TYR A 40 -6.00 -5.52 -13.47
N PRO A 41 -6.38 -4.80 -14.55
CA PRO A 41 -5.40 -4.19 -15.46
C PRO A 41 -4.74 -2.96 -14.82
N LEU A 42 -3.44 -3.05 -14.56
CA LEU A 42 -2.63 -1.89 -14.18
C LEU A 42 -2.25 -1.08 -15.42
N THR A 43 -2.46 0.23 -15.36
CA THR A 43 -2.01 1.18 -16.38
C THR A 43 -1.30 2.36 -15.71
N MET A 44 -0.45 3.06 -16.46
CA MET A 44 0.23 4.27 -15.95
C MET A 44 -0.77 5.32 -15.49
N GLU A 45 -1.84 5.55 -16.24
CA GLU A 45 -2.88 6.52 -15.88
C GLU A 45 -3.53 6.19 -14.52
N LYS A 46 -3.91 4.92 -14.30
CA LYS A 46 -4.50 4.47 -13.03
C LYS A 46 -3.52 4.61 -11.88
N MET A 47 -2.25 4.28 -12.14
CA MET A 47 -1.20 4.37 -11.14
C MET A 47 -0.92 5.83 -10.76
N GLU A 48 -0.85 6.73 -11.74
CA GLU A 48 -0.69 8.17 -11.51
C GLU A 48 -1.82 8.72 -10.63
N LYS A 49 -3.08 8.49 -11.02
CA LYS A 49 -4.25 8.88 -10.23
C LYS A 49 -4.21 8.33 -8.80
N LYS A 50 -3.84 7.05 -8.63
CA LYS A 50 -3.70 6.43 -7.31
C LYS A 50 -2.65 7.16 -6.46
N TYR A 51 -1.52 7.54 -7.04
CA TYR A 51 -0.49 8.24 -6.27
C TYR A 51 -0.84 9.69 -6.00
N GLU A 52 -1.55 10.39 -6.88
CA GLU A 52 -2.12 11.71 -6.59
C GLU A 52 -3.05 11.64 -5.37
N VAL A 53 -3.98 10.69 -5.35
CA VAL A 53 -4.83 10.40 -4.17
C VAL A 53 -3.97 10.15 -2.93
N THR A 54 -2.93 9.30 -3.05
CA THR A 54 -2.07 8.94 -1.92
C THR A 54 -1.33 10.16 -1.36
N ILE A 55 -0.83 11.05 -2.23
CA ILE A 55 -0.14 12.29 -1.85
C ILE A 55 -1.08 13.24 -1.13
N GLU A 56 -2.32 13.40 -1.64
CA GLU A 56 -3.32 14.28 -1.03
C GLU A 56 -3.76 13.75 0.34
N ILE A 57 -4.06 12.46 0.45
CA ILE A 57 -4.36 11.80 1.73
C ILE A 57 -3.20 11.96 2.71
N ALA A 58 -1.96 11.77 2.26
CA ALA A 58 -0.78 11.92 3.10
C ALA A 58 -0.62 13.36 3.62
N ARG A 59 -0.85 14.37 2.78
CA ARG A 59 -0.82 15.79 3.18
C ARG A 59 -1.88 16.08 4.21
N LEU A 60 -3.12 15.65 3.98
CA LEU A 60 -4.23 15.84 4.90
C LEU A 60 -3.97 15.11 6.23
N ALA A 61 -3.52 13.88 6.20
CA ALA A 61 -3.14 13.13 7.41
C ALA A 61 -1.97 13.79 8.16
N GLY A 62 -1.09 14.49 7.44
CA GLY A 62 -0.07 15.33 8.04
C GLY A 62 -0.67 16.50 8.83
N SER A 63 -1.68 17.20 8.32
CA SER A 63 -2.26 18.41 8.92
C SER A 63 -3.45 18.13 9.85
N ASP A 64 -4.15 17.02 9.72
CA ASP A 64 -5.34 16.63 10.50
C ASP A 64 -5.09 15.32 11.26
N PRO A 65 -4.83 15.37 12.59
CA PRO A 65 -4.57 14.17 13.39
C PRO A 65 -5.76 13.23 13.49
N ASP A 66 -6.99 13.76 13.43
CA ASP A 66 -8.20 12.94 13.53
C ASP A 66 -8.39 12.15 12.25
N PHE A 67 -8.19 12.80 11.11
CA PHE A 67 -8.15 12.13 9.82
C PHE A 67 -7.03 11.08 9.76
N ALA A 68 -5.83 11.41 10.26
CA ALA A 68 -4.72 10.45 10.32
C ALA A 68 -5.11 9.20 11.11
N ARG A 69 -5.72 9.34 12.31
CA ARG A 69 -6.18 8.21 13.11
C ARG A 69 -7.22 7.36 12.39
N GLN A 70 -8.17 8.00 11.68
CA GLN A 70 -9.19 7.28 10.90
C GLN A 70 -8.55 6.45 9.78
N ILE A 71 -7.63 7.02 9.02
CA ILE A 71 -6.92 6.31 7.94
C ILE A 71 -6.04 5.18 8.52
N ASP A 72 -5.27 5.47 9.57
CA ASP A 72 -4.36 4.50 10.17
C ASP A 72 -5.12 3.32 10.81
N SER A 73 -6.35 3.52 11.33
CA SER A 73 -7.20 2.46 11.86
C SER A 73 -7.65 1.44 10.81
N GLY A 74 -7.74 1.86 9.54
CA GLY A 74 -8.06 0.99 8.41
C GLY A 74 -6.85 0.26 7.80
N ALA A 75 -5.63 0.65 8.15
CA ALA A 75 -4.41 0.15 7.51
C ALA A 75 -4.11 -1.35 7.77
N GLY A 76 -4.77 -1.96 8.77
CA GLY A 76 -4.59 -3.38 9.10
C GLY A 76 -5.47 -4.36 8.30
N GLN A 77 -6.29 -3.86 7.37
CA GLN A 77 -7.19 -4.71 6.58
C GLN A 77 -6.42 -5.41 5.46
N THR A 78 -6.48 -6.75 5.46
CA THR A 78 -5.74 -7.60 4.52
C THR A 78 -6.59 -8.06 3.33
N THR A 79 -7.93 -8.10 3.47
CA THR A 79 -8.84 -8.46 2.39
C THR A 79 -9.25 -7.24 1.55
N LEU A 80 -9.62 -7.47 0.29
CA LEU A 80 -10.12 -6.41 -0.58
C LEU A 80 -11.37 -5.72 0.00
N ASP A 81 -12.35 -6.52 0.43
CA ASP A 81 -13.59 -5.99 1.01
C ASP A 81 -13.32 -5.27 2.35
N GLY A 82 -12.39 -5.76 3.15
CA GLY A 82 -11.96 -5.09 4.39
C GLY A 82 -11.36 -3.72 4.10
N GLN A 83 -10.49 -3.60 3.11
CA GLN A 83 -9.91 -2.31 2.71
C GLN A 83 -10.98 -1.35 2.17
N ILE A 84 -11.88 -1.84 1.29
CA ILE A 84 -12.97 -1.02 0.76
C ILE A 84 -13.87 -0.51 1.89
N LYS A 85 -14.25 -1.40 2.84
CA LYS A 85 -15.07 -1.03 4.00
C LYS A 85 -14.38 0.00 4.89
N ALA A 86 -13.11 -0.21 5.20
CA ALA A 86 -12.33 0.72 6.01
C ALA A 86 -12.21 2.11 5.34
N PHE A 87 -11.97 2.13 4.04
CA PHE A 87 -11.89 3.38 3.29
C PHE A 87 -13.23 4.12 3.23
N ASN A 88 -14.33 3.39 3.00
CA ASN A 88 -15.69 3.95 2.98
C ASN A 88 -16.13 4.50 4.35
N ALA A 89 -15.53 4.06 5.44
CA ALA A 89 -15.75 4.62 6.77
C ALA A 89 -15.13 6.01 6.97
N VAL A 90 -14.32 6.50 6.01
CA VAL A 90 -13.64 7.81 6.08
C VAL A 90 -14.11 8.71 4.93
N PRO A 91 -15.21 9.47 5.09
CA PRO A 91 -15.83 10.24 4.00
C PRO A 91 -14.87 11.20 3.26
N LYS A 92 -13.97 11.86 4.00
CA LYS A 92 -12.95 12.73 3.40
C LYS A 92 -12.03 11.97 2.43
N ALA A 93 -11.63 10.74 2.79
CA ALA A 93 -10.80 9.92 1.91
C ALA A 93 -11.55 9.46 0.66
N VAL A 94 -12.83 9.09 0.81
CA VAL A 94 -13.71 8.76 -0.32
C VAL A 94 -13.82 9.94 -1.29
N SER A 95 -14.05 11.15 -0.77
CA SER A 95 -14.14 12.37 -1.59
C SER A 95 -12.86 12.64 -2.36
N ILE A 96 -11.69 12.44 -1.75
CA ILE A 96 -10.39 12.59 -2.43
C ILE A 96 -10.26 11.58 -3.56
N VAL A 97 -10.55 10.29 -3.30
CA VAL A 97 -10.49 9.24 -4.33
C VAL A 97 -11.37 9.58 -5.52
N GLN A 98 -12.61 10.02 -5.26
CA GLN A 98 -13.58 10.37 -6.30
C GLN A 98 -13.18 11.61 -7.09
N ALA A 99 -12.59 12.62 -6.44
CA ALA A 99 -12.09 13.83 -7.09
C ALA A 99 -11.01 13.53 -8.14
N HIS A 100 -10.22 12.47 -7.93
CA HIS A 100 -9.23 11.98 -8.91
C HIS A 100 -9.82 10.98 -9.93
N GLY A 101 -11.14 10.80 -9.96
CA GLY A 101 -11.81 9.95 -10.95
C GLY A 101 -11.61 8.45 -10.71
N LEU A 102 -11.31 8.04 -9.49
CA LEU A 102 -11.25 6.64 -9.09
C LEU A 102 -12.45 6.27 -8.22
N SER A 103 -12.88 5.00 -8.29
CA SER A 103 -13.71 4.42 -7.23
C SER A 103 -12.81 3.97 -6.06
N VAL A 104 -13.39 3.84 -4.85
CA VAL A 104 -12.67 3.27 -3.70
C VAL A 104 -12.21 1.84 -4.02
N ARG A 105 -13.02 1.07 -4.79
CA ARG A 105 -12.66 -0.27 -5.23
C ARG A 105 -11.44 -0.24 -6.15
N ASP A 106 -11.39 0.65 -7.16
CA ASP A 106 -10.24 0.77 -8.05
C ASP A 106 -8.98 1.17 -7.28
N TYR A 107 -9.09 2.17 -6.40
CA TYR A 107 -7.97 2.59 -5.55
C TYR A 107 -7.41 1.44 -4.71
N SER A 108 -8.29 0.62 -4.11
CA SER A 108 -7.91 -0.55 -3.32
C SER A 108 -7.26 -1.63 -4.20
N LEU A 109 -7.84 -1.94 -5.36
CA LEU A 109 -7.30 -2.93 -6.31
C LEU A 109 -5.90 -2.53 -6.80
N ILE A 110 -5.72 -1.28 -7.23
CA ILE A 110 -4.42 -0.77 -7.67
C ILE A 110 -3.40 -0.89 -6.52
N THR A 111 -3.79 -0.50 -5.32
CA THR A 111 -2.93 -0.55 -4.14
C THR A 111 -2.50 -1.98 -3.82
N MET A 112 -3.44 -2.94 -3.82
CA MET A 112 -3.15 -4.34 -3.56
C MET A 112 -2.30 -4.96 -4.67
N ALA A 113 -2.61 -4.68 -5.95
CA ALA A 113 -1.85 -5.17 -7.08
C ALA A 113 -0.38 -4.70 -7.06
N ILE A 114 -0.13 -3.43 -6.74
CA ILE A 114 1.24 -2.91 -6.60
C ILE A 114 1.93 -3.56 -5.40
N ASN A 115 1.27 -3.65 -4.25
CA ASN A 115 1.87 -4.20 -3.04
C ASN A 115 2.24 -5.68 -3.22
N THR A 116 1.35 -6.49 -3.79
CA THR A 116 1.62 -7.91 -4.06
C THR A 116 2.74 -8.08 -5.10
N ALA A 117 2.77 -7.27 -6.16
CA ALA A 117 3.80 -7.29 -7.18
C ALA A 117 5.20 -6.90 -6.65
N MET A 118 5.26 -6.10 -5.58
CA MET A 118 6.52 -5.74 -4.92
C MET A 118 7.07 -6.85 -4.01
N LEU A 119 6.25 -7.79 -3.53
CA LEU A 119 6.66 -8.84 -2.60
C LEU A 119 7.71 -9.83 -3.17
N PRO A 120 7.68 -10.25 -4.44
CA PRO A 120 8.71 -11.10 -5.03
C PRO A 120 10.11 -10.48 -5.01
N GLN A 121 10.21 -9.17 -4.84
CA GLN A 121 11.48 -8.44 -4.75
C GLN A 121 12.09 -8.48 -3.34
N VAL A 122 11.36 -8.99 -2.35
CA VAL A 122 11.91 -9.24 -1.01
C VAL A 122 12.81 -10.46 -1.09
N PRO A 123 14.10 -10.39 -0.66
CA PRO A 123 15.02 -11.50 -0.67
C PRO A 123 14.42 -12.75 -0.02
N GLU A 124 14.62 -13.91 -0.64
CA GLU A 124 14.03 -15.18 -0.16
C GLU A 124 14.42 -15.51 1.29
N ALA A 125 15.60 -15.07 1.71
CA ALA A 125 16.06 -15.21 3.10
C ALA A 125 15.15 -14.49 4.13
N LEU A 126 14.37 -13.49 3.70
CA LEU A 126 13.43 -12.75 4.55
C LEU A 126 12.00 -13.27 4.46
N ARG A 127 11.74 -14.26 3.59
CA ARG A 127 10.43 -14.93 3.52
C ARG A 127 10.34 -15.97 4.63
N SER A 128 9.24 -15.93 5.39
CA SER A 128 9.07 -16.89 6.47
C SER A 128 8.98 -18.32 5.92
N ALA A 129 9.60 -19.28 6.61
CA ALA A 129 9.65 -20.70 6.20
C ALA A 129 8.26 -21.35 6.04
N LYS A 130 7.21 -20.75 6.59
CA LYS A 130 5.82 -21.22 6.48
C LYS A 130 5.19 -21.01 5.10
N SER A 131 5.68 -20.08 4.29
CA SER A 131 5.10 -19.78 2.98
C SER A 131 5.45 -20.78 1.88
N LYS A 132 6.30 -21.78 2.16
CA LYS A 132 6.78 -22.73 1.15
C LYS A 132 5.85 -23.94 0.89
N GLN A 133 4.82 -24.17 1.70
CA GLN A 133 4.02 -25.40 1.65
C GLN A 133 2.52 -25.24 1.31
N VAL A 134 2.01 -24.03 1.25
CA VAL A 134 0.62 -23.75 0.86
C VAL A 134 0.65 -22.71 -0.24
N GLU A 135 -0.16 -22.87 -1.26
CA GLU A 135 -0.36 -21.84 -2.28
C GLU A 135 -0.77 -20.55 -1.56
N ASP A 136 0.19 -19.62 -1.43
CA ASP A 136 -0.04 -18.38 -0.69
C ASP A 136 -0.89 -17.46 -1.56
N PRO A 137 -2.12 -17.11 -1.15
CA PRO A 137 -2.99 -16.24 -1.92
C PRO A 137 -2.31 -14.90 -2.27
N VAL A 138 -1.42 -14.42 -1.44
CA VAL A 138 -0.67 -13.18 -1.68
C VAL A 138 0.27 -13.34 -2.87
N GLN A 139 0.92 -14.50 -3.02
CA GLN A 139 1.74 -14.81 -4.20
C GLN A 139 0.87 -15.01 -5.46
N ALA A 140 -0.29 -15.65 -5.32
CA ALA A 140 -1.23 -15.83 -6.42
C ALA A 140 -1.79 -14.49 -6.97
N ALA A 141 -1.88 -13.47 -6.12
CA ALA A 141 -2.29 -12.12 -6.52
C ALA A 141 -1.19 -11.34 -7.27
N ALA A 142 0.07 -11.75 -7.14
CA ALA A 142 1.20 -11.14 -7.85
C ALA A 142 1.29 -11.71 -9.28
N SER A 143 0.42 -11.26 -10.19
CA SER A 143 0.48 -11.71 -11.57
C SER A 143 1.82 -11.34 -12.22
N PRO A 144 2.33 -12.15 -13.17
CA PRO A 144 3.57 -11.83 -13.90
C PRO A 144 3.52 -10.46 -14.57
N GLU A 145 2.35 -10.07 -15.09
CA GLU A 145 2.11 -8.78 -15.73
C GLU A 145 2.27 -7.63 -14.73
N HIS A 146 1.72 -7.78 -13.52
CA HIS A 146 1.88 -6.77 -12.46
C HIS A 146 3.33 -6.65 -12.01
N VAL A 147 4.01 -7.77 -11.85
CA VAL A 147 5.44 -7.79 -11.47
C VAL A 147 6.27 -7.07 -12.54
N GLN A 148 6.06 -7.41 -13.82
CA GLN A 148 6.75 -6.75 -14.93
C GLN A 148 6.42 -5.26 -14.99
N PHE A 149 5.15 -4.88 -14.82
CA PHE A 149 4.72 -3.49 -14.80
C PHE A 149 5.41 -2.69 -13.70
N VAL A 150 5.42 -3.21 -12.47
CA VAL A 150 6.07 -2.56 -11.32
C VAL A 150 7.58 -2.47 -11.51
N GLN A 151 8.23 -3.48 -12.09
CA GLN A 151 9.65 -3.45 -12.40
C GLN A 151 9.99 -2.39 -13.45
N THR A 152 9.18 -2.30 -14.52
CA THR A 152 9.36 -1.33 -15.59
C THR A 152 9.21 0.11 -15.08
N HIS A 153 8.25 0.36 -14.16
CA HIS A 153 7.92 1.69 -13.65
C HIS A 153 8.45 1.95 -12.23
N ARG A 154 9.50 1.24 -11.84
CA ARG A 154 10.04 1.28 -10.47
C ARG A 154 10.49 2.68 -10.05
N GLU A 155 11.08 3.44 -10.96
CA GLU A 155 11.59 4.78 -10.65
C GLU A 155 10.45 5.78 -10.45
N GLU A 156 9.40 5.71 -11.27
CA GLU A 156 8.20 6.52 -11.13
C GLU A 156 7.49 6.22 -9.80
N ILE A 157 7.31 4.94 -9.49
CA ILE A 157 6.72 4.48 -8.22
C ILE A 157 7.52 5.04 -7.04
N ARG A 158 8.85 4.95 -7.09
CA ARG A 158 9.72 5.49 -6.03
C ARG A 158 9.59 6.99 -5.86
N LYS A 159 9.51 7.75 -6.96
CA LYS A 159 9.29 9.21 -6.93
C LYS A 159 7.98 9.55 -6.25
N TRP A 160 6.89 8.89 -6.61
CA TRP A 160 5.57 9.13 -6.01
C TRP A 160 5.51 8.74 -4.53
N MET A 161 6.12 7.61 -4.13
CA MET A 161 6.21 7.24 -2.72
C MET A 161 6.98 8.29 -1.91
N THR A 162 8.08 8.80 -2.48
CA THR A 162 8.86 9.88 -1.86
C THR A 162 8.04 11.17 -1.74
N ALA A 163 7.27 11.51 -2.78
CA ALA A 163 6.38 12.67 -2.76
C ALA A 163 5.28 12.54 -1.71
N ALA A 164 4.69 11.36 -1.53
CA ALA A 164 3.69 11.12 -0.48
C ALA A 164 4.27 11.31 0.93
N LEU A 165 5.49 10.81 1.17
CA LEU A 165 6.19 11.01 2.45
C LEU A 165 6.52 12.50 2.70
N ALA A 166 6.94 13.22 1.66
CA ALA A 166 7.19 14.66 1.74
C ALA A 166 5.91 15.44 2.04
N ALA A 167 4.80 15.11 1.38
CA ALA A 167 3.50 15.74 1.59
C ALA A 167 2.99 15.54 3.03
N ARG A 168 3.17 14.34 3.62
CA ARG A 168 2.81 14.10 5.03
C ARG A 168 3.63 14.98 5.99
N LYS A 169 4.94 15.12 5.75
CA LYS A 169 5.82 16.00 6.54
C LYS A 169 5.45 17.47 6.40
N GLU A 170 5.11 17.91 5.18
CA GLU A 170 4.65 19.27 4.91
C GLU A 170 3.36 19.57 5.70
N GLY A 171 2.37 18.69 5.63
CA GLY A 171 1.15 18.80 6.43
C GLY A 171 1.41 18.89 7.94
N GLN A 172 2.42 18.15 8.45
CA GLN A 172 2.81 18.24 9.87
C GLN A 172 3.43 19.59 10.23
N ARG A 173 4.15 20.25 9.32
CA ARG A 173 4.75 21.56 9.56
C ARG A 173 3.71 22.68 9.58
N SER A 174 2.66 22.57 8.78
CA SER A 174 1.58 23.57 8.70
C SER A 174 0.70 23.63 9.96
N ARG A 175 0.87 22.69 10.90
CA ARG A 175 0.19 22.68 12.20
C ARG A 175 0.89 23.51 13.29
N LYS A 176 2.13 23.91 13.06
CA LYS A 176 2.90 24.72 14.00
C LYS A 176 2.69 26.20 13.76
#